data_a894f9bb0cca2dbf67563d3d7231c25a
#
_entry.id   a894f9bb0cca2dbf67563d3d7231c25a
#
_cell.length_a   1.000
_cell.length_b   1.000
_cell.length_c   1.000
_cell.angle_alpha   90.00
_cell.angle_beta   90.00
_cell.angle_gamma   90.00
#
_symmetry.space_group_name_H-M   'P 1'
#
loop_
_entity.id
_entity.type
_entity.pdbx_description
1 polymer ?
#
loop_
_entity_poly.entity_id
_entity_poly.type
_entity_poly.pdbx_seq_one_letter_code
_entity_poly.pdbx_strand_id
1 'polypeptide(L)'
;MLVFFLFISCEDTIDNGPIKFEIKSAKDTGLDFSNTLNYSSELNIIEYLYYYNGGGVAVGDINNDGLEDLYFSANQLPDKLFLNLGNLKFRDISNSSGLNKDSSWSNGVSMEDVNGDGFLDIYVCKVGNYKNLSSHNLLYINLGNSTFEESSAKFGLDFSGFSTQASFLDYDLDGDLDMYLMNHSVHSVRSYGKSVKRSEKDSLSGDLFFENRINEKENSFINVTDKSRIY
;
A
#
# COMPACT_ATOMS: atom_id res chain seq x y z
N MET A 1 63.70 -16.57 -10.52
CA MET A 1 62.89 -16.03 -9.44
C MET A 1 61.47 -16.42 -9.77
N LEU A 2 60.96 -17.49 -9.10
CA LEU A 2 59.65 -18.05 -9.35
C LEU A 2 58.66 -17.40 -8.36
N VAL A 3 57.67 -16.66 -8.84
CA VAL A 3 56.64 -16.02 -8.02
C VAL A 3 55.43 -16.97 -7.96
N PHE A 4 55.16 -17.54 -6.76
CA PHE A 4 53.99 -18.33 -6.50
C PHE A 4 52.84 -17.40 -6.11
N PHE A 5 51.79 -17.34 -6.94
CA PHE A 5 50.50 -16.74 -6.57
C PHE A 5 49.68 -17.80 -5.77
N LEU A 6 49.51 -17.56 -4.49
CA LEU A 6 48.54 -18.27 -3.68
C LEU A 6 47.17 -17.66 -3.91
N PHE A 7 46.29 -18.38 -4.64
CA PHE A 7 44.85 -18.07 -4.69
C PHE A 7 44.24 -18.61 -3.39
N ILE A 8 43.87 -17.71 -2.48
CA ILE A 8 42.99 -18.04 -1.34
C ILE A 8 41.60 -18.01 -1.89
N SER A 9 41.01 -19.19 -2.16
CA SER A 9 39.57 -19.35 -2.40
C SER A 9 38.88 -19.25 -1.04
N CYS A 10 38.09 -18.23 -0.81
CA CYS A 10 37.07 -18.25 0.24
C CYS A 10 35.98 -19.20 -0.26
N GLU A 11 35.91 -20.39 0.25
CA GLU A 11 34.71 -21.23 0.21
C GLU A 11 33.74 -20.69 1.26
N ASP A 12 32.80 -19.86 0.86
CA ASP A 12 31.60 -19.62 1.66
C ASP A 12 30.84 -20.95 1.72
N THR A 13 30.94 -21.65 2.84
CA THR A 13 30.06 -22.78 3.09
C THR A 13 28.65 -22.28 3.28
N ILE A 14 27.88 -22.28 2.19
CA ILE A 14 26.44 -22.06 2.25
C ILE A 14 25.89 -23.22 3.10
N ASP A 15 25.44 -22.90 4.30
CA ASP A 15 24.68 -23.83 5.12
C ASP A 15 23.35 -24.13 4.43
N ASN A 16 23.27 -25.19 3.67
CA ASN A 16 22.09 -25.71 3.01
C ASN A 16 21.15 -26.46 3.99
N GLY A 17 21.18 -26.12 5.26
CA GLY A 17 20.22 -26.61 6.24
C GLY A 17 18.77 -26.18 5.83
N PRO A 18 17.75 -26.93 6.25
CA PRO A 18 16.38 -26.61 5.92
C PRO A 18 16.05 -25.21 6.46
N ILE A 19 15.42 -24.35 5.61
CA ILE A 19 14.92 -23.04 6.02
C ILE A 19 14.00 -23.26 7.22
N LYS A 20 14.33 -22.65 8.34
CA LYS A 20 13.52 -22.71 9.57
C LYS A 20 12.76 -21.40 9.73
N PHE A 21 11.45 -21.48 9.83
CA PHE A 21 10.62 -20.37 10.24
C PHE A 21 10.45 -20.41 11.77
N GLU A 22 10.63 -19.26 12.41
CA GLU A 22 10.43 -19.10 13.84
C GLU A 22 9.35 -18.05 14.10
N ILE A 23 8.36 -18.40 14.93
CA ILE A 23 7.30 -17.47 15.35
C ILE A 23 7.87 -16.57 16.45
N LYS A 24 7.91 -15.26 16.20
CA LYS A 24 8.28 -14.24 17.20
C LYS A 24 7.03 -13.63 17.83
N SER A 25 7.09 -13.35 19.12
CA SER A 25 5.99 -12.68 19.80
C SER A 25 6.04 -11.16 19.61
N ALA A 26 4.89 -10.48 19.73
CA ALA A 26 4.82 -9.02 19.73
C ALA A 26 5.71 -8.41 20.84
N LYS A 27 5.80 -9.06 22.01
CA LYS A 27 6.69 -8.66 23.10
C LYS A 27 8.17 -8.70 22.71
N ASP A 28 8.55 -9.67 21.88
CA ASP A 28 9.94 -9.83 21.45
C ASP A 28 10.30 -8.87 20.32
N THR A 29 9.35 -8.53 19.46
CA THR A 29 9.58 -7.68 18.28
C THR A 29 9.15 -6.24 18.45
N GLY A 30 8.19 -5.94 19.30
CA GLY A 30 7.51 -4.64 19.38
C GLY A 30 6.38 -4.47 18.37
N LEU A 31 6.10 -5.48 17.52
CA LEU A 31 5.00 -5.45 16.55
C LEU A 31 3.69 -5.85 17.24
N ASP A 32 3.06 -4.89 17.90
CA ASP A 32 1.74 -5.07 18.54
C ASP A 32 0.65 -4.51 17.61
N PHE A 33 0.20 -5.36 16.70
CA PHE A 33 -0.85 -5.05 15.73
C PHE A 33 -1.84 -6.21 15.61
N SER A 34 -3.11 -5.88 15.54
CA SER A 34 -4.19 -6.82 15.29
C SER A 34 -5.29 -6.15 14.47
N ASN A 35 -5.59 -6.69 13.29
CA ASN A 35 -6.71 -6.23 12.46
C ASN A 35 -8.02 -6.88 12.95
N THR A 36 -8.57 -6.36 14.04
CA THR A 36 -9.79 -6.89 14.67
C THR A 36 -11.03 -6.33 13.97
N LEU A 37 -11.93 -7.24 13.56
CA LEU A 37 -13.19 -6.90 12.92
C LEU A 37 -14.37 -7.03 13.91
N ASN A 38 -15.25 -6.03 13.90
CA ASN A 38 -16.50 -6.04 14.65
C ASN A 38 -17.67 -6.06 13.66
N TYR A 39 -18.36 -7.19 13.55
CA TYR A 39 -19.53 -7.34 12.69
C TYR A 39 -20.77 -6.63 13.26
N SER A 40 -21.59 -6.10 12.36
CA SER A 40 -22.89 -5.51 12.69
C SER A 40 -23.97 -5.99 11.72
N SER A 41 -25.22 -5.63 11.97
CA SER A 41 -26.30 -5.87 11.00
C SER A 41 -26.09 -5.17 9.66
N GLU A 42 -25.35 -4.07 9.65
CA GLU A 42 -25.11 -3.23 8.47
C GLU A 42 -23.83 -3.57 7.73
N LEU A 43 -22.82 -4.11 8.44
CA LEU A 43 -21.51 -4.44 7.89
C LEU A 43 -21.04 -5.81 8.42
N ASN A 44 -21.11 -6.81 7.55
CA ASN A 44 -20.73 -8.20 7.77
C ASN A 44 -20.49 -8.89 6.43
N ILE A 45 -20.11 -10.16 6.42
CA ILE A 45 -19.77 -10.91 5.19
C ILE A 45 -20.95 -11.04 4.19
N ILE A 46 -22.20 -11.01 4.65
CA ILE A 46 -23.37 -11.08 3.76
C ILE A 46 -23.58 -9.75 3.04
N GLU A 47 -23.38 -8.67 3.77
CA GLU A 47 -23.56 -7.30 3.31
C GLU A 47 -22.37 -6.76 2.50
N TYR A 48 -21.15 -7.25 2.82
CA TYR A 48 -19.90 -6.89 2.14
C TYR A 48 -19.03 -8.13 1.96
N LEU A 49 -18.98 -8.67 0.75
CA LEU A 49 -18.31 -9.95 0.44
C LEU A 49 -16.81 -9.95 0.76
N TYR A 50 -16.18 -8.78 0.78
CA TYR A 50 -14.75 -8.61 1.06
C TYR A 50 -14.45 -8.38 2.55
N TYR A 51 -15.43 -8.59 3.42
CA TYR A 51 -15.35 -8.32 4.87
C TYR A 51 -14.15 -9.00 5.56
N TYR A 52 -13.77 -10.19 5.12
CA TYR A 52 -12.66 -10.98 5.69
C TYR A 52 -11.40 -11.00 4.83
N ASN A 53 -11.25 -10.11 3.85
CA ASN A 53 -10.06 -10.09 3.02
C ASN A 53 -8.80 -9.61 3.77
N GLY A 54 -8.96 -8.97 4.91
CA GLY A 54 -7.85 -8.45 5.70
C GLY A 54 -7.39 -7.06 5.28
N GLY A 55 -6.32 -6.59 5.90
CA GLY A 55 -5.60 -5.39 5.53
C GLY A 55 -4.34 -5.72 4.71
N GLY A 56 -3.63 -4.70 4.28
CA GLY A 56 -2.36 -4.77 3.57
C GLY A 56 -1.16 -4.61 4.50
N VAL A 57 0.00 -4.97 3.98
CA VAL A 57 1.31 -4.72 4.58
C VAL A 57 2.22 -4.15 3.50
N ALA A 58 2.88 -3.02 3.79
CA ALA A 58 3.97 -2.50 2.97
C ALA A 58 5.27 -2.54 3.76
N VAL A 59 6.37 -2.71 3.03
CA VAL A 59 7.72 -2.82 3.57
C VAL A 59 8.60 -1.85 2.79
N GLY A 60 9.36 -0.99 3.48
CA GLY A 60 10.26 -0.05 2.85
C GLY A 60 11.03 0.77 3.89
N ASP A 61 12.21 1.23 3.51
CA ASP A 61 13.07 2.09 4.33
C ASP A 61 12.60 3.55 4.21
N ILE A 62 11.76 4.00 5.15
CA ILE A 62 11.16 5.35 5.10
C ILE A 62 12.08 6.47 5.57
N ASN A 63 13.21 6.14 6.18
CA ASN A 63 14.14 7.12 6.75
C ASN A 63 15.56 7.03 6.18
N ASN A 64 15.78 6.14 5.19
CA ASN A 64 17.05 5.89 4.51
C ASN A 64 18.17 5.43 5.47
N ASP A 65 17.84 4.64 6.51
CA ASP A 65 18.81 4.08 7.45
C ASP A 65 19.32 2.68 7.09
N GLY A 66 18.78 2.09 6.01
CA GLY A 66 19.13 0.77 5.51
C GLY A 66 18.36 -0.37 6.18
N LEU A 67 17.32 -0.07 6.95
CA LEU A 67 16.45 -1.05 7.61
C LEU A 67 15.00 -0.90 7.10
N GLU A 68 14.40 -2.02 6.71
CA GLU A 68 13.03 -2.05 6.20
C GLU A 68 12.01 -1.82 7.32
N ASP A 69 11.22 -0.76 7.20
CA ASP A 69 10.10 -0.40 8.07
C ASP A 69 8.81 -1.08 7.61
N LEU A 70 7.78 -1.08 8.47
CA LEU A 70 6.54 -1.79 8.20
C LEU A 70 5.32 -0.89 8.39
N TYR A 71 4.45 -0.86 7.38
CA TYR A 71 3.12 -0.29 7.47
C TYR A 71 2.06 -1.38 7.43
N PHE A 72 1.11 -1.34 8.36
CA PHE A 72 -0.06 -2.23 8.39
C PHE A 72 -1.33 -1.43 8.23
N SER A 73 -2.10 -1.71 7.20
CA SER A 73 -3.44 -1.17 7.05
C SER A 73 -4.49 -2.01 7.80
N ALA A 74 -5.53 -1.37 8.31
CA ALA A 74 -6.57 -1.99 9.10
C ALA A 74 -7.97 -1.66 8.58
N ASN A 75 -8.92 -2.62 8.72
CA ASN A 75 -10.27 -2.45 8.17
C ASN A 75 -11.20 -1.62 9.06
N GLN A 76 -11.06 -1.71 10.38
CA GLN A 76 -11.93 -1.02 11.36
C GLN A 76 -11.13 -0.41 12.52
N LEU A 77 -9.82 -0.33 12.40
CA LEU A 77 -8.89 0.25 13.36
C LEU A 77 -7.98 1.24 12.63
N PRO A 78 -7.32 2.14 13.35
CA PRO A 78 -6.27 2.97 12.77
C PRO A 78 -5.14 2.13 12.20
N ASP A 79 -4.61 2.54 11.05
CA ASP A 79 -3.42 1.96 10.44
C ASP A 79 -2.20 2.15 11.34
N LYS A 80 -1.16 1.32 11.16
CA LYS A 80 0.04 1.32 11.99
C LYS A 80 1.31 1.41 11.16
N LEU A 81 2.25 2.24 11.62
CA LEU A 81 3.59 2.39 11.08
C LEU A 81 4.62 2.05 12.15
N PHE A 82 5.51 1.12 11.83
CA PHE A 82 6.54 0.63 12.73
C PHE A 82 7.92 0.88 12.13
N LEU A 83 8.74 1.62 12.87
CA LEU A 83 10.14 1.84 12.53
C LEU A 83 10.98 0.64 12.97
N ASN A 84 11.82 0.15 12.07
CA ASN A 84 12.76 -0.94 12.33
C ASN A 84 13.98 -0.39 13.11
N LEU A 85 14.32 -1.07 14.19
CA LEU A 85 15.47 -0.72 15.04
C LEU A 85 16.64 -1.73 14.90
N GLY A 86 16.54 -2.60 13.90
CA GLY A 86 17.44 -3.74 13.72
C GLY A 86 17.13 -4.92 14.64
N ASN A 87 17.73 -6.07 14.36
CA ASN A 87 17.59 -7.32 15.15
C ASN A 87 16.13 -7.74 15.39
N LEU A 88 15.23 -7.53 14.40
CA LEU A 88 13.79 -7.80 14.47
C LEU A 88 13.11 -7.04 15.63
N LYS A 89 13.55 -5.84 15.93
CA LYS A 89 12.93 -4.93 16.89
C LYS A 89 12.27 -3.76 16.14
N PHE A 90 11.04 -3.45 16.49
CA PHE A 90 10.27 -2.40 15.87
C PHE A 90 9.67 -1.46 16.93
N ARG A 91 9.47 -0.22 16.54
CA ARG A 91 8.84 0.82 17.37
C ARG A 91 7.64 1.40 16.65
N ASP A 92 6.47 1.35 17.27
CA ASP A 92 5.26 2.02 16.78
C ASP A 92 5.48 3.55 16.77
N ILE A 93 5.46 4.14 15.57
CA ILE A 93 5.57 5.61 15.38
C ILE A 93 4.27 6.20 14.83
N SER A 94 3.20 5.44 14.70
CA SER A 94 1.93 5.86 14.09
C SER A 94 1.40 7.17 14.66
N ASN A 95 1.55 7.38 15.97
CA ASN A 95 1.07 8.59 16.65
C ASN A 95 1.90 9.85 16.39
N SER A 96 3.17 9.69 16.03
CA SER A 96 4.13 10.79 15.85
C SER A 96 4.43 11.04 14.36
N SER A 97 4.01 10.15 13.48
CA SER A 97 4.35 10.19 12.06
C SER A 97 3.42 11.06 11.19
N GLY A 98 2.36 11.65 11.74
CA GLY A 98 1.42 12.46 10.96
C GLY A 98 0.31 11.66 10.27
N LEU A 99 0.23 10.35 10.50
CA LEU A 99 -0.83 9.51 9.93
C LEU A 99 -2.21 9.86 10.50
N ASN A 100 -3.24 9.72 9.67
CA ASN A 100 -4.63 9.81 10.10
C ASN A 100 -4.96 8.70 11.11
N LYS A 101 -5.68 9.09 12.16
CA LYS A 101 -6.09 8.17 13.24
C LYS A 101 -7.52 7.68 13.08
N ASP A 102 -8.05 7.72 11.87
CA ASP A 102 -9.40 7.23 11.61
C ASP A 102 -9.43 5.69 11.61
N SER A 103 -10.62 5.14 11.73
CA SER A 103 -10.89 3.70 11.65
C SER A 103 -11.67 3.37 10.39
N SER A 104 -11.44 4.11 9.30
CA SER A 104 -12.04 3.84 8.01
C SER A 104 -11.42 2.60 7.36
N TRP A 105 -12.15 1.97 6.46
CA TRP A 105 -11.77 0.69 5.89
C TRP A 105 -10.57 0.81 4.94
N SER A 106 -9.38 0.44 5.42
CA SER A 106 -8.16 0.36 4.61
C SER A 106 -7.95 -1.06 4.07
N ASN A 107 -7.49 -1.16 2.83
CA ASN A 107 -7.15 -2.41 2.15
C ASN A 107 -5.64 -2.46 1.87
N GLY A 108 -5.23 -2.46 0.61
CA GLY A 108 -3.83 -2.49 0.20
C GLY A 108 -3.09 -1.20 0.53
N VAL A 109 -1.78 -1.32 0.60
CA VAL A 109 -0.86 -0.21 0.82
C VAL A 109 0.40 -0.42 -0.02
N SER A 110 0.94 0.66 -0.56
CA SER A 110 2.22 0.67 -1.30
C SER A 110 3.14 1.73 -0.72
N MET A 111 4.45 1.49 -0.77
CA MET A 111 5.49 2.46 -0.44
C MET A 111 6.34 2.69 -1.68
N GLU A 112 6.33 3.92 -2.20
CA GLU A 112 7.04 4.31 -3.42
C GLU A 112 7.42 5.79 -3.34
N ASP A 113 8.51 6.18 -3.95
CA ASP A 113 8.89 7.59 -4.10
C ASP A 113 8.12 8.21 -5.27
N VAL A 114 6.92 8.72 -4.99
CA VAL A 114 6.01 9.21 -6.04
C VAL A 114 6.32 10.64 -6.48
N ASN A 115 7.13 11.36 -5.72
CA ASN A 115 7.49 12.74 -6.01
C ASN A 115 8.96 12.92 -6.46
N GLY A 116 9.77 11.84 -6.46
CA GLY A 116 11.15 11.81 -6.91
C GLY A 116 12.13 12.50 -5.95
N ASP A 117 11.80 12.61 -4.66
CA ASP A 117 12.63 13.30 -3.66
C ASP A 117 13.64 12.39 -2.93
N GLY A 118 13.57 11.07 -3.17
CA GLY A 118 14.45 10.05 -2.59
C GLY A 118 13.97 9.47 -1.28
N PHE A 119 12.76 9.81 -0.83
CA PHE A 119 12.10 9.19 0.33
C PHE A 119 10.85 8.45 -0.10
N LEU A 120 10.58 7.29 0.53
CA LEU A 120 9.39 6.51 0.23
C LEU A 120 8.14 7.18 0.82
N ASP A 121 7.17 7.46 -0.05
CA ASP A 121 5.82 7.89 0.28
C ASP A 121 4.92 6.68 0.53
N ILE A 122 3.74 6.89 1.12
CA ILE A 122 2.82 5.80 1.45
C ILE A 122 1.47 6.06 0.79
N TYR A 123 1.02 5.15 -0.08
CA TYR A 123 -0.32 5.19 -0.66
C TYR A 123 -1.21 4.10 -0.06
N VAL A 124 -2.35 4.49 0.50
CA VAL A 124 -3.29 3.58 1.18
C VAL A 124 -4.60 3.53 0.41
N CYS A 125 -4.95 2.34 -0.07
CA CYS A 125 -6.23 2.07 -0.71
C CYS A 125 -7.33 1.91 0.33
N LYS A 126 -8.42 2.65 0.18
CA LYS A 126 -9.55 2.63 1.10
C LYS A 126 -10.88 2.34 0.39
N VAL A 127 -11.84 1.84 1.16
CA VAL A 127 -13.21 1.66 0.67
C VAL A 127 -14.05 2.87 1.04
N GLY A 128 -14.63 3.50 0.03
CA GLY A 128 -15.56 4.61 0.20
C GLY A 128 -16.83 4.39 -0.60
N ASN A 129 -17.84 5.24 -0.36
CA ASN A 129 -19.12 5.24 -1.06
C ASN A 129 -19.91 3.92 -1.02
N TYR A 130 -19.75 3.15 0.04
CA TYR A 130 -20.50 1.93 0.25
C TYR A 130 -21.09 1.86 1.65
N LYS A 131 -22.42 1.93 1.77
CA LYS A 131 -23.17 1.93 3.04
C LYS A 131 -22.64 3.02 3.99
N ASN A 132 -22.14 2.63 5.16
CA ASN A 132 -21.52 3.53 6.14
C ASN A 132 -20.00 3.68 5.94
N LEU A 133 -19.41 3.06 4.92
CA LEU A 133 -18.01 3.26 4.54
C LEU A 133 -17.91 4.50 3.66
N SER A 134 -17.41 5.58 4.24
CA SER A 134 -17.21 6.87 3.56
C SER A 134 -15.77 7.31 3.75
N SER A 135 -14.91 6.95 2.82
CA SER A 135 -13.50 7.32 2.83
C SER A 135 -13.00 7.56 1.41
N HIS A 136 -11.77 7.98 1.28
CA HIS A 136 -11.03 8.06 0.03
C HIS A 136 -9.62 7.51 0.24
N ASN A 137 -8.94 7.18 -0.83
CA ASN A 137 -7.55 6.76 -0.77
C ASN A 137 -6.67 7.87 -0.21
N LEU A 138 -5.61 7.51 0.50
CA LEU A 138 -4.70 8.46 1.12
C LEU A 138 -3.31 8.35 0.51
N LEU A 139 -2.71 9.50 0.22
CA LEU A 139 -1.30 9.63 -0.12
C LEU A 139 -0.61 10.42 0.99
N TYR A 140 0.34 9.80 1.64
CA TYR A 140 1.18 10.40 2.65
C TYR A 140 2.55 10.69 2.05
N ILE A 141 2.86 11.97 1.83
CA ILE A 141 4.18 12.41 1.37
C ILE A 141 5.15 12.44 2.55
N ASN A 142 6.29 11.80 2.39
CA ASN A 142 7.35 11.71 3.39
C ASN A 142 8.10 13.06 3.46
N LEU A 143 8.28 13.59 4.67
CA LEU A 143 8.98 14.85 4.91
C LEU A 143 10.47 14.66 5.24
N GLY A 144 11.03 13.43 5.03
CA GLY A 144 12.44 13.11 5.25
C GLY A 144 12.86 12.93 6.71
N ASN A 145 11.93 12.92 7.64
CA ASN A 145 12.20 12.83 9.09
C ASN A 145 11.30 11.78 9.80
N SER A 146 10.83 10.76 9.06
CA SER A 146 9.83 9.77 9.49
C SER A 146 8.48 10.39 9.88
N THR A 147 8.15 11.56 9.35
CA THR A 147 6.83 12.19 9.42
C THR A 147 6.27 12.40 8.02
N PHE A 148 4.96 12.43 7.92
CA PHE A 148 4.23 12.44 6.66
C PHE A 148 3.17 13.53 6.66
N GLU A 149 2.88 14.05 5.45
CA GLU A 149 1.78 14.97 5.18
C GLU A 149 0.76 14.29 4.27
N GLU A 150 -0.51 14.25 4.68
CA GLU A 150 -1.60 13.76 3.83
C GLU A 150 -1.80 14.74 2.66
N SER A 151 -1.66 14.25 1.44
CA SER A 151 -1.59 15.06 0.22
C SER A 151 -2.41 14.49 -0.95
N SER A 152 -3.27 13.50 -0.71
CA SER A 152 -4.00 12.79 -1.78
C SER A 152 -4.79 13.73 -2.68
N ALA A 153 -5.52 14.69 -2.12
CA ALA A 153 -6.28 15.67 -2.88
C ALA A 153 -5.38 16.63 -3.69
N LYS A 154 -4.22 16.98 -3.15
CA LYS A 154 -3.24 17.84 -3.84
C LYS A 154 -2.65 17.16 -5.07
N PHE A 155 -2.46 15.83 -5.01
CA PHE A 155 -1.92 15.04 -6.10
C PHE A 155 -3.00 14.43 -7.02
N GLY A 156 -4.30 14.63 -6.74
CA GLY A 156 -5.39 14.07 -7.54
C GLY A 156 -5.60 12.57 -7.35
N LEU A 157 -5.14 12.02 -6.22
CA LEU A 157 -5.17 10.60 -5.88
C LEU A 157 -6.16 10.24 -4.76
N ASP A 158 -7.08 11.13 -4.42
CA ASP A 158 -8.11 11.00 -3.38
C ASP A 158 -9.37 10.24 -3.86
N PHE A 159 -9.18 9.26 -4.73
CA PHE A 159 -10.31 8.47 -5.25
C PHE A 159 -11.11 7.81 -4.13
N SER A 160 -12.44 7.92 -4.21
CA SER A 160 -13.38 7.32 -3.27
C SER A 160 -14.24 6.28 -3.98
N GLY A 161 -13.89 5.01 -3.80
CA GLY A 161 -14.54 3.86 -4.43
C GLY A 161 -14.16 2.58 -3.72
N PHE A 162 -13.97 1.50 -4.48
CA PHE A 162 -13.72 0.17 -3.92
C PHE A 162 -12.26 -0.25 -4.12
N SER A 163 -11.32 0.60 -3.67
CA SER A 163 -9.91 0.39 -3.92
C SER A 163 -9.35 -0.81 -3.17
N THR A 164 -8.58 -1.63 -3.86
CA THR A 164 -7.96 -2.84 -3.32
C THR A 164 -6.47 -2.68 -3.16
N GLN A 165 -5.77 -2.28 -4.23
CA GLN A 165 -4.32 -2.14 -4.28
C GLN A 165 -3.93 -1.13 -5.35
N ALA A 166 -2.82 -0.44 -5.13
CA ALA A 166 -2.15 0.38 -6.15
C ALA A 166 -0.80 -0.24 -6.50
N SER A 167 -0.42 -0.11 -7.77
CA SER A 167 0.92 -0.45 -8.26
C SER A 167 1.47 0.75 -9.01
N PHE A 168 2.73 1.07 -8.73
CA PHE A 168 3.42 2.18 -9.36
C PHE A 168 4.44 1.66 -10.38
N LEU A 169 4.51 2.31 -11.52
CA LEU A 169 5.39 1.94 -12.63
C LEU A 169 5.57 3.14 -13.57
N ASP A 170 6.73 3.28 -14.15
CA ASP A 170 6.99 4.24 -15.22
C ASP A 170 6.51 3.61 -16.56
N TYR A 171 5.25 3.92 -16.97
CA TYR A 171 4.63 3.23 -18.11
C TYR A 171 4.98 3.86 -19.46
N ASP A 172 5.28 5.16 -19.48
CA ASP A 172 5.62 5.91 -20.68
C ASP A 172 7.10 6.25 -20.81
N LEU A 173 7.91 5.81 -19.83
CA LEU A 173 9.37 5.91 -19.79
C LEU A 173 9.87 7.36 -19.73
N ASP A 174 9.15 8.22 -19.03
CA ASP A 174 9.54 9.62 -18.82
C ASP A 174 10.33 9.85 -17.52
N GLY A 175 10.45 8.81 -16.67
CA GLY A 175 11.28 8.75 -15.47
C GLY A 175 10.56 9.09 -14.17
N ASP A 176 9.23 9.30 -14.21
CA ASP A 176 8.43 9.34 -12.98
C ASP A 176 7.51 8.11 -12.84
N LEU A 177 6.91 7.92 -11.67
CA LEU A 177 6.10 6.75 -11.39
C LEU A 177 4.62 7.07 -11.58
N ASP A 178 3.99 6.39 -12.53
CA ASP A 178 2.56 6.36 -12.75
C ASP A 178 1.86 5.37 -11.82
N MET A 179 0.54 5.42 -11.74
CA MET A 179 -0.21 4.55 -10.85
C MET A 179 -1.33 3.78 -11.58
N TYR A 180 -1.32 2.46 -11.41
CA TYR A 180 -2.46 1.59 -11.68
C TYR A 180 -3.20 1.29 -10.39
N LEU A 181 -4.48 1.67 -10.32
CA LEU A 181 -5.35 1.46 -9.16
C LEU A 181 -6.34 0.34 -9.46
N MET A 182 -6.19 -0.77 -8.74
CA MET A 182 -7.08 -1.91 -8.80
C MET A 182 -8.27 -1.70 -7.85
N ASN A 183 -9.47 -1.83 -8.38
CA ASN A 183 -10.71 -1.76 -7.62
C ASN A 183 -11.45 -3.10 -7.65
N HIS A 184 -12.21 -3.39 -6.60
CA HIS A 184 -13.08 -4.57 -6.56
C HIS A 184 -14.54 -4.19 -6.79
N SER A 185 -15.35 -5.14 -7.24
CA SER A 185 -16.78 -4.93 -7.39
C SER A 185 -17.56 -5.47 -6.21
N VAL A 186 -18.44 -4.68 -5.63
CA VAL A 186 -19.39 -5.11 -4.58
C VAL A 186 -20.60 -5.85 -5.16
N HIS A 187 -20.73 -5.93 -6.47
CA HIS A 187 -21.82 -6.62 -7.12
C HIS A 187 -21.63 -8.14 -7.06
N SER A 188 -22.58 -8.84 -6.46
CA SER A 188 -22.65 -10.30 -6.53
C SER A 188 -23.21 -10.77 -7.88
N VAL A 189 -23.00 -12.06 -8.21
CA VAL A 189 -23.62 -12.67 -9.39
C VAL A 189 -25.14 -12.47 -9.43
N ARG A 190 -25.79 -12.39 -8.27
CA ARG A 190 -27.24 -12.11 -8.17
C ARG A 190 -27.60 -10.66 -8.49
N SER A 191 -26.74 -9.70 -8.15
CA SER A 191 -26.99 -8.28 -8.41
C SER A 191 -26.64 -7.85 -9.83
N TYR A 192 -25.75 -8.58 -10.54
CA TYR A 192 -25.43 -8.30 -11.93
C TYR A 192 -26.62 -8.53 -12.90
N GLY A 193 -27.64 -9.28 -12.51
CA GLY A 193 -28.81 -9.54 -13.35
C GLY A 193 -28.44 -10.14 -14.70
N LYS A 194 -28.67 -9.41 -15.78
CA LYS A 194 -28.35 -9.83 -17.15
C LYS A 194 -26.89 -9.53 -17.50
N SER A 195 -26.27 -10.35 -18.34
CA SER A 195 -24.87 -10.26 -18.79
C SER A 195 -24.44 -8.91 -19.41
N VAL A 196 -25.40 -8.09 -19.82
CA VAL A 196 -25.16 -6.77 -20.41
C VAL A 196 -24.44 -5.80 -19.46
N LYS A 197 -24.62 -5.93 -18.15
CA LYS A 197 -23.95 -5.06 -17.17
C LYS A 197 -22.44 -5.24 -17.07
N ARG A 198 -21.88 -6.33 -17.59
CA ARG A 198 -20.43 -6.56 -17.60
C ARG A 198 -19.67 -5.65 -18.57
N SER A 199 -20.37 -5.06 -19.53
CA SER A 199 -19.81 -4.10 -20.48
C SER A 199 -20.08 -2.63 -20.10
N GLU A 200 -20.79 -2.40 -18.98
CA GLU A 200 -21.01 -1.06 -18.47
C GLU A 200 -19.87 -0.71 -17.49
N LYS A 201 -19.28 0.48 -17.69
CA LYS A 201 -18.23 1.00 -16.80
C LYS A 201 -18.87 1.40 -15.46
N ASP A 202 -18.36 0.83 -14.37
CA ASP A 202 -18.75 1.22 -13.02
C ASP A 202 -17.71 2.20 -12.45
N SER A 203 -18.13 3.40 -12.13
CA SER A 203 -17.25 4.48 -11.69
C SER A 203 -16.61 4.24 -10.31
N LEU A 204 -17.12 3.28 -9.52
CA LEU A 204 -16.62 2.97 -8.18
C LEU A 204 -15.76 1.70 -8.13
N SER A 205 -15.94 0.79 -9.11
CA SER A 205 -15.31 -0.53 -9.12
C SER A 205 -14.45 -0.82 -10.35
N GLY A 206 -14.49 0.06 -11.37
CA GLY A 206 -13.57 -0.05 -12.51
C GLY A 206 -12.14 0.30 -12.11
N ASP A 207 -11.17 -0.45 -12.65
CA ASP A 207 -9.77 -0.11 -12.45
C ASP A 207 -9.43 1.24 -13.08
N LEU A 208 -8.47 1.95 -12.48
CA LEU A 208 -8.08 3.27 -12.93
C LEU A 208 -6.59 3.32 -13.20
N PHE A 209 -6.23 4.16 -14.19
CA PHE A 209 -4.85 4.44 -14.50
C PHE A 209 -4.59 5.94 -14.44
N PHE A 210 -3.52 6.31 -13.73
CA PHE A 210 -3.14 7.70 -13.52
C PHE A 210 -1.72 7.92 -14.02
N GLU A 211 -1.58 8.91 -14.91
CA GLU A 211 -0.31 9.42 -15.40
C GLU A 211 0.20 10.48 -14.45
N ASN A 212 1.43 10.33 -13.97
CA ASN A 212 2.12 11.33 -13.16
C ASN A 212 2.64 12.45 -14.09
N ARG A 213 2.57 13.70 -13.65
CA ARG A 213 3.07 14.85 -14.40
C ARG A 213 4.00 15.73 -13.59
N ILE A 214 4.67 15.13 -12.62
CA ILE A 214 5.58 15.90 -11.78
C ILE A 214 6.76 16.47 -12.60
N ASN A 215 7.24 15.75 -13.61
CA ASN A 215 8.27 16.20 -14.53
C ASN A 215 7.82 17.37 -15.40
N GLU A 216 6.52 17.53 -15.63
CA GLU A 216 5.92 18.68 -16.33
C GLU A 216 5.73 19.89 -15.41
N LYS A 217 6.18 19.82 -14.14
CA LYS A 217 5.97 20.82 -13.07
C LYS A 217 4.51 20.95 -12.62
N GLU A 218 3.72 19.93 -12.87
CA GLU A 218 2.39 19.77 -12.34
C GLU A 218 2.47 18.72 -11.20
N ASN A 219 2.32 19.12 -9.95
CA ASN A 219 2.27 18.18 -8.82
C ASN A 219 0.92 17.47 -8.80
N SER A 220 0.63 16.68 -9.85
CA SER A 220 -0.66 16.02 -9.96
C SER A 220 -0.61 14.79 -10.86
N PHE A 221 -1.36 13.78 -10.46
CA PHE A 221 -1.69 12.64 -11.29
C PHE A 221 -2.96 12.92 -12.08
N ILE A 222 -2.98 12.53 -13.34
CA ILE A 222 -4.13 12.71 -14.23
C ILE A 222 -4.71 11.35 -14.58
N ASN A 223 -6.00 11.17 -14.39
CA ASN A 223 -6.69 9.95 -14.79
C ASN A 223 -6.70 9.81 -16.33
N VAL A 224 -5.98 8.81 -16.82
CA VAL A 224 -5.83 8.48 -18.25
C VAL A 224 -6.45 7.13 -18.61
N THR A 225 -7.30 6.58 -17.77
CA THR A 225 -7.92 5.26 -17.95
C THR A 225 -8.52 5.08 -19.35
N ASP A 226 -9.24 6.09 -19.85
CA ASP A 226 -9.86 6.02 -21.17
C ASP A 226 -8.86 6.00 -22.33
N LYS A 227 -7.70 6.66 -22.16
CA LYS A 227 -6.61 6.65 -23.15
C LYS A 227 -5.86 5.32 -23.15
N SER A 228 -5.61 4.76 -21.95
CA SER A 228 -4.83 3.52 -21.76
C SER A 228 -5.57 2.27 -22.25
N ARG A 229 -6.88 2.36 -22.46
CA ARG A 229 -7.76 1.22 -22.84
C ARG A 229 -7.75 0.08 -21.80
N ILE A 230 -7.44 0.39 -20.55
CA ILE A 230 -7.54 -0.51 -19.40
C ILE A 230 -8.97 -0.37 -18.86
N TYR A 231 -9.82 -1.37 -19.10
CA TYR A 231 -11.19 -1.49 -18.53
C TYR A 231 -11.73 -2.90 -18.69
#